data_4c00a843d8e3d11f8c8bb296e794e491
#
_entry.id   4c00a843d8e3d11f8c8bb296e794e491
#
_cell.length_a   1.000
_cell.length_b   1.000
_cell.length_c   1.000
_cell.angle_alpha   90.00
_cell.angle_beta   90.00
_cell.angle_gamma   90.00
#
_symmetry.space_group_name_H-M   'P 1'
#
loop_
_entity.id
_entity.type
_entity.pdbx_description
1 polymer ?
#
loop_
_entity_poly.entity_id
_entity_poly.type
_entity_poly.pdbx_seq_one_letter_code
_entity_poly.pdbx_strand_id
1 'polypeptide(L)'
;MSWNPELYHKFQSERFAPFEDLMDLIVVGDGLTVIDLGCGTGELTSRLADRLPGSEVLGIDSSPEMLEQAKSKEREGLRFEPGSIEDVAGEWDLVFSNAAIQWVEDHAGLVPSLFALVSPGGQIAVQLPSNHSHETQTLVQEVAEEPPFADALKGWSRKSPVLSINAYAELLYQSGGMNIIVFEKVFPHVMRDTDAVIDWLSGTMLRPYFDRLPGELHGRFMDRYRKRLRDFYPSD
;
A
#
# COMPACT_ATOMS: atom_id res chain seq x y z
N MET A 1 15.65 7.41 8.41
CA MET A 1 16.30 7.13 7.09
C MET A 1 15.46 7.77 6.02
N SER A 2 16.06 8.53 5.10
CA SER A 2 15.34 9.03 3.92
C SER A 2 14.88 7.84 3.07
N TRP A 3 13.70 7.94 2.50
CA TRP A 3 13.19 7.03 1.49
C TRP A 3 14.24 6.87 0.38
N ASN A 4 14.56 5.62 -0.01
CA ASN A 4 15.56 5.34 -1.03
C ASN A 4 14.87 4.97 -2.36
N PRO A 5 14.82 5.90 -3.33
CA PRO A 5 14.20 5.67 -4.63
C PRO A 5 14.83 4.51 -5.41
N GLU A 6 16.17 4.34 -5.32
CA GLU A 6 16.87 3.28 -6.05
C GLU A 6 16.46 1.89 -5.57
N LEU A 7 16.26 1.73 -4.24
CA LEU A 7 15.77 0.48 -3.67
C LEU A 7 14.30 0.22 -4.08
N TYR A 8 13.52 1.28 -4.23
CA TYR A 8 12.13 1.22 -4.70
C TYR A 8 12.06 0.77 -6.17
N HIS A 9 12.94 1.28 -7.02
CA HIS A 9 12.99 0.93 -8.44
C HIS A 9 13.55 -0.48 -8.72
N LYS A 10 14.39 -1.02 -7.83
CA LYS A 10 15.01 -2.35 -7.98
C LYS A 10 13.98 -3.49 -8.11
N PHE A 11 12.78 -3.30 -7.58
CA PHE A 11 11.70 -4.30 -7.53
C PHE A 11 10.42 -3.79 -8.20
N GLN A 12 10.56 -3.02 -9.24
CA GLN A 12 9.44 -2.35 -9.91
C GLN A 12 8.49 -3.35 -10.58
N SER A 13 9.04 -4.39 -11.24
CA SER A 13 8.25 -5.42 -11.92
C SER A 13 7.33 -6.19 -10.97
N GLU A 14 7.82 -6.54 -9.78
CA GLU A 14 7.08 -7.29 -8.78
C GLU A 14 5.96 -6.46 -8.14
N ARG A 15 6.13 -5.14 -8.09
CA ARG A 15 5.12 -4.21 -7.56
C ARG A 15 4.02 -3.90 -8.58
N PHE A 16 4.31 -4.06 -9.86
CA PHE A 16 3.33 -3.78 -10.93
C PHE A 16 2.36 -4.92 -11.17
N ALA A 17 2.74 -6.17 -10.93
CA ALA A 17 1.87 -7.30 -11.17
C ALA A 17 0.51 -7.21 -10.42
N PRO A 18 0.43 -6.84 -9.12
CA PRO A 18 -0.84 -6.64 -8.46
C PRO A 18 -1.69 -5.49 -9.05
N PHE A 19 -1.03 -4.42 -9.51
CA PHE A 19 -1.70 -3.31 -10.17
C PHE A 19 -2.31 -3.75 -11.52
N GLU A 20 -1.58 -4.47 -12.35
CA GLU A 20 -2.10 -4.96 -13.64
C GLU A 20 -3.29 -5.89 -13.44
N ASP A 21 -3.23 -6.78 -12.44
CA ASP A 21 -4.36 -7.63 -12.09
C ASP A 21 -5.60 -6.81 -11.65
N LEU A 22 -5.39 -5.72 -10.88
CA LEU A 22 -6.48 -4.84 -10.48
C LEU A 22 -7.06 -4.10 -11.70
N MET A 23 -6.20 -3.62 -12.59
CA MET A 23 -6.62 -2.96 -13.84
C MET A 23 -7.47 -3.85 -14.74
N ASP A 24 -7.20 -5.15 -14.76
CA ASP A 24 -7.96 -6.10 -15.59
C ASP A 24 -9.38 -6.37 -15.04
N LEU A 25 -9.65 -5.99 -13.79
CA LEU A 25 -10.98 -6.08 -13.17
C LEU A 25 -11.84 -4.83 -13.38
N ILE A 26 -11.23 -3.72 -13.82
CA ILE A 26 -11.96 -2.46 -14.02
C ILE A 26 -12.75 -2.55 -15.33
N VAL A 27 -14.02 -2.18 -15.26
CA VAL A 27 -14.83 -1.95 -16.46
C VAL A 27 -14.44 -0.61 -17.05
N VAL A 28 -13.77 -0.64 -18.19
CA VAL A 28 -13.30 0.56 -18.89
C VAL A 28 -14.48 1.30 -19.48
N GLY A 29 -14.53 2.62 -19.25
CA GLY A 29 -15.49 3.56 -19.86
C GLY A 29 -14.75 4.77 -20.41
N ASP A 30 -15.43 5.53 -21.26
CA ASP A 30 -14.91 6.80 -21.79
C ASP A 30 -15.38 7.96 -20.91
N GLY A 31 -14.51 8.92 -20.65
CA GLY A 31 -14.86 10.18 -19.98
C GLY A 31 -15.20 10.02 -18.49
N LEU A 32 -14.58 9.07 -17.79
CA LEU A 32 -14.80 8.84 -16.36
C LEU A 32 -14.13 9.91 -15.50
N THR A 33 -14.76 10.23 -14.37
CA THR A 33 -14.10 10.92 -13.26
C THR A 33 -13.48 9.89 -12.32
N VAL A 34 -12.16 9.96 -12.14
CA VAL A 34 -11.37 8.93 -11.45
C VAL A 34 -10.55 9.55 -10.32
N ILE A 35 -10.58 8.94 -9.15
CA ILE A 35 -9.64 9.25 -8.08
C ILE A 35 -8.75 8.07 -7.76
N ASP A 36 -7.43 8.32 -7.70
CA ASP A 36 -6.41 7.35 -7.24
C ASP A 36 -5.91 7.75 -5.85
N LEU A 37 -6.27 6.96 -4.87
CA LEU A 37 -6.02 7.18 -3.44
C LEU A 37 -4.65 6.61 -3.04
N GLY A 38 -3.70 7.51 -2.73
CA GLY A 38 -2.31 7.15 -2.42
C GLY A 38 -1.51 6.90 -3.71
N CYS A 39 -1.58 7.85 -4.64
CA CYS A 39 -0.97 7.77 -5.98
C CYS A 39 0.57 7.66 -5.97
N GLY A 40 1.23 7.94 -4.84
CA GLY A 40 2.67 7.90 -4.71
C GLY A 40 3.38 8.80 -5.72
N THR A 41 4.32 8.22 -6.47
CA THR A 41 5.09 8.92 -7.52
C THR A 41 4.31 9.16 -8.81
N GLY A 42 3.02 8.79 -8.86
CA GLY A 42 2.15 8.95 -10.02
C GLY A 42 2.44 7.99 -11.19
N GLU A 43 3.35 7.04 -11.04
CA GLU A 43 3.72 6.09 -12.10
C GLU A 43 2.54 5.20 -12.49
N LEU A 44 1.88 4.61 -11.50
CA LEU A 44 0.73 3.73 -11.73
C LEU A 44 -0.52 4.53 -12.08
N THR A 45 -0.70 5.71 -11.50
CA THR A 45 -1.79 6.63 -11.85
C THR A 45 -1.70 7.07 -13.33
N SER A 46 -0.49 7.29 -13.83
CA SER A 46 -0.28 7.60 -15.26
C SER A 46 -0.71 6.45 -16.15
N ARG A 47 -0.41 5.20 -15.78
CA ARG A 47 -0.86 4.00 -16.52
C ARG A 47 -2.37 3.80 -16.40
N LEU A 48 -2.96 4.11 -15.24
CA LEU A 48 -4.42 4.11 -15.06
C LEU A 48 -5.08 5.09 -16.02
N ALA A 49 -4.56 6.32 -16.13
CA ALA A 49 -5.06 7.34 -17.06
C ALA A 49 -4.91 6.91 -18.54
N ASP A 50 -3.81 6.26 -18.90
CA ASP A 50 -3.60 5.74 -20.27
C ASP A 50 -4.60 4.63 -20.64
N ARG A 51 -5.11 3.90 -19.64
CA ARG A 51 -6.09 2.82 -19.83
C ARG A 51 -7.54 3.32 -19.92
N LEU A 52 -7.81 4.56 -19.50
CA LEU A 52 -9.14 5.16 -19.40
C LEU A 52 -9.25 6.39 -20.32
N PRO A 53 -9.51 6.20 -21.61
CA PRO A 53 -9.49 7.28 -22.59
C PRO A 53 -10.53 8.36 -22.30
N GLY A 54 -10.13 9.62 -22.46
CA GLY A 54 -11.00 10.78 -22.23
C GLY A 54 -11.39 11.04 -20.78
N SER A 55 -10.85 10.28 -19.82
CA SER A 55 -11.16 10.40 -18.40
C SER A 55 -10.35 11.50 -17.71
N GLU A 56 -10.92 12.05 -16.64
CA GLU A 56 -10.26 13.01 -15.74
C GLU A 56 -9.78 12.25 -14.50
N VAL A 57 -8.47 12.06 -14.38
CA VAL A 57 -7.84 11.30 -13.30
C VAL A 57 -7.17 12.25 -12.31
N LEU A 58 -7.58 12.17 -11.05
CA LEU A 58 -6.95 12.85 -9.92
C LEU A 58 -6.20 11.83 -9.07
N GLY A 59 -4.88 11.96 -8.97
CA GLY A 59 -4.08 11.24 -7.97
C GLY A 59 -3.91 12.09 -6.71
N ILE A 60 -4.14 11.52 -5.55
CA ILE A 60 -3.83 12.18 -4.26
C ILE A 60 -2.81 11.38 -3.46
N ASP A 61 -1.93 12.07 -2.75
CA ASP A 61 -1.01 11.48 -1.78
C ASP A 61 -0.74 12.45 -0.64
N SER A 62 -0.45 11.93 0.55
CA SER A 62 -0.12 12.74 1.72
C SER A 62 1.37 13.13 1.79
N SER A 63 2.25 12.50 0.99
CA SER A 63 3.69 12.76 0.95
C SER A 63 4.04 13.82 -0.08
N PRO A 64 4.56 15.00 0.33
CA PRO A 64 5.03 16.02 -0.59
C PRO A 64 6.15 15.52 -1.52
N GLU A 65 7.03 14.65 -1.02
CA GLU A 65 8.16 14.10 -1.78
C GLU A 65 7.68 13.18 -2.93
N MET A 66 6.60 12.42 -2.69
CA MET A 66 5.98 11.59 -3.71
C MET A 66 5.31 12.46 -4.77
N LEU A 67 4.55 13.47 -4.34
CA LEU A 67 3.84 14.37 -5.23
C LEU A 67 4.77 15.22 -6.09
N GLU A 68 5.95 15.60 -5.60
CA GLU A 68 6.94 16.30 -6.41
C GLU A 68 7.35 15.49 -7.64
N GLN A 69 7.49 14.17 -7.48
CA GLN A 69 7.76 13.27 -8.61
C GLN A 69 6.52 13.06 -9.50
N ALA A 70 5.33 12.94 -8.89
CA ALA A 70 4.08 12.74 -9.60
C ALA A 70 3.75 13.91 -10.53
N LYS A 71 3.99 15.15 -10.10
CA LYS A 71 3.77 16.36 -10.90
C LYS A 71 4.46 16.36 -12.25
N SER A 72 5.61 15.69 -12.38
CA SER A 72 6.30 15.56 -13.66
C SER A 72 5.51 14.77 -14.71
N LYS A 73 4.45 14.07 -14.30
CA LYS A 73 3.58 13.25 -15.14
C LYS A 73 2.23 13.90 -15.43
N GLU A 74 1.98 15.10 -14.91
CA GLU A 74 0.77 15.86 -15.19
C GLU A 74 0.62 16.13 -16.69
N ARG A 75 -0.59 15.96 -17.18
CA ARG A 75 -0.99 16.21 -18.54
C ARG A 75 -2.51 16.43 -18.61
N GLU A 76 -3.02 16.76 -19.78
CA GLU A 76 -4.46 16.82 -20.01
C GLU A 76 -5.14 15.52 -19.53
N GLY A 77 -6.17 15.64 -18.69
CA GLY A 77 -6.89 14.54 -18.07
C GLY A 77 -6.15 13.84 -16.90
N LEU A 78 -4.97 14.33 -16.48
CA LEU A 78 -4.24 13.76 -15.34
C LEU A 78 -3.61 14.86 -14.47
N ARG A 79 -3.98 14.93 -13.21
CA ARG A 79 -3.42 15.86 -12.23
C ARG A 79 -3.15 15.18 -10.88
N PHE A 80 -2.32 15.83 -10.05
CA PHE A 80 -1.95 15.34 -8.74
C PHE A 80 -2.09 16.42 -7.68
N GLU A 81 -2.72 16.07 -6.54
CA GLU A 81 -2.98 17.01 -5.46
C GLU A 81 -2.60 16.41 -4.09
N PRO A 82 -2.18 17.24 -3.12
CA PRO A 82 -1.99 16.79 -1.75
C PRO A 82 -3.33 16.44 -1.12
N GLY A 83 -3.42 15.28 -0.47
CA GLY A 83 -4.63 14.86 0.22
C GLY A 83 -4.43 13.61 1.05
N SER A 84 -5.24 13.46 2.09
CA SER A 84 -5.36 12.22 2.86
C SER A 84 -6.47 11.35 2.30
N ILE A 85 -6.27 10.04 2.29
CA ILE A 85 -7.30 9.07 1.89
C ILE A 85 -8.58 9.22 2.75
N GLU A 86 -8.41 9.60 4.01
CA GLU A 86 -9.49 9.72 5.00
C GLU A 86 -10.33 10.99 4.81
N ASP A 87 -9.78 12.01 4.15
CA ASP A 87 -10.42 13.33 4.01
C ASP A 87 -11.01 13.56 2.61
N VAL A 88 -10.98 12.54 1.74
CA VAL A 88 -11.50 12.67 0.38
C VAL A 88 -13.00 12.90 0.36
N ALA A 89 -13.41 13.82 -0.48
CA ALA A 89 -14.80 14.13 -0.75
C ALA A 89 -15.09 14.15 -2.26
N GLY A 90 -16.35 14.21 -2.61
CA GLY A 90 -16.78 14.26 -4.01
C GLY A 90 -17.48 12.97 -4.42
N GLU A 91 -17.74 12.88 -5.71
CA GLU A 91 -18.42 11.75 -6.34
C GLU A 91 -17.62 11.34 -7.57
N TRP A 92 -17.29 10.05 -7.69
CA TRP A 92 -16.33 9.54 -8.66
C TRP A 92 -16.88 8.30 -9.37
N ASP A 93 -16.68 8.21 -10.66
CA ASP A 93 -17.06 7.03 -11.44
C ASP A 93 -16.16 5.84 -11.14
N LEU A 94 -14.88 6.11 -10.77
CA LEU A 94 -13.96 5.10 -10.28
C LEU A 94 -13.18 5.62 -9.06
N VAL A 95 -13.36 4.95 -7.93
CA VAL A 95 -12.49 5.09 -6.75
C VAL A 95 -11.45 3.99 -6.82
N PHE A 96 -10.20 4.37 -7.04
CA PHE A 96 -9.07 3.45 -7.21
C PHE A 96 -8.07 3.60 -6.06
N SER A 97 -7.47 2.50 -5.63
CA SER A 97 -6.33 2.52 -4.70
C SER A 97 -5.45 1.28 -4.88
N ASN A 98 -4.16 1.48 -5.05
CA ASN A 98 -3.19 0.38 -5.15
C ASN A 98 -2.08 0.52 -4.12
N ALA A 99 -1.97 -0.46 -3.23
CA ALA A 99 -0.95 -0.55 -2.18
C ALA A 99 -0.84 0.71 -1.28
N ALA A 100 -1.99 1.33 -0.94
CA ALA A 100 -2.05 2.55 -0.14
C ALA A 100 -2.88 2.42 1.13
N ILE A 101 -4.10 1.88 1.07
CA ILE A 101 -5.00 1.89 2.24
C ILE A 101 -4.50 1.08 3.44
N GLN A 102 -3.55 0.16 3.30
CA GLN A 102 -2.92 -0.55 4.43
C GLN A 102 -2.20 0.37 5.43
N TRP A 103 -2.07 1.65 5.11
CA TRP A 103 -1.50 2.66 5.99
C TRP A 103 -2.53 3.39 6.85
N VAL A 104 -3.82 3.25 6.53
CA VAL A 104 -4.96 3.77 7.30
C VAL A 104 -5.38 2.73 8.34
N GLU A 105 -5.69 3.14 9.56
CA GLU A 105 -5.90 2.17 10.66
C GLU A 105 -7.29 1.54 10.68
N ASP A 106 -8.36 2.29 10.51
CA ASP A 106 -9.74 1.81 10.63
C ASP A 106 -10.35 1.41 9.28
N HIS A 107 -10.05 0.22 8.78
CA HIS A 107 -10.65 -0.28 7.54
C HIS A 107 -12.15 -0.52 7.64
N ALA A 108 -12.69 -0.79 8.83
CA ALA A 108 -14.13 -1.00 9.01
C ALA A 108 -14.92 0.30 8.80
N GLY A 109 -14.36 1.44 9.18
CA GLY A 109 -14.90 2.77 8.88
C GLY A 109 -14.52 3.27 7.49
N LEU A 110 -13.28 3.02 7.07
CA LEU A 110 -12.75 3.52 5.80
C LEU A 110 -13.47 2.96 4.58
N VAL A 111 -13.69 1.64 4.51
CA VAL A 111 -14.28 1.01 3.31
C VAL A 111 -15.68 1.54 2.99
N PRO A 112 -16.60 1.65 3.95
CA PRO A 112 -17.89 2.32 3.70
C PRO A 112 -17.74 3.78 3.25
N SER A 113 -16.79 4.53 3.83
CA SER A 113 -16.56 5.93 3.45
C SER A 113 -16.05 6.05 2.02
N LEU A 114 -15.12 5.19 1.60
CA LEU A 114 -14.63 5.16 0.22
C LEU A 114 -15.74 4.71 -0.75
N PHE A 115 -16.57 3.75 -0.35
CA PHE A 115 -17.69 3.31 -1.17
C PHE A 115 -18.73 4.44 -1.38
N ALA A 116 -18.92 5.29 -0.37
CA ALA A 116 -19.84 6.43 -0.46
C ALA A 116 -19.37 7.53 -1.45
N LEU A 117 -18.11 7.50 -1.88
CA LEU A 117 -17.59 8.37 -2.93
C LEU A 117 -17.93 7.89 -4.35
N VAL A 118 -18.44 6.66 -4.50
CA VAL A 118 -18.70 6.06 -5.81
C VAL A 118 -20.03 6.57 -6.35
N SER A 119 -19.99 7.15 -7.56
CA SER A 119 -21.20 7.57 -8.28
C SER A 119 -22.14 6.41 -8.55
N PRO A 120 -23.45 6.65 -8.68
CA PRO A 120 -24.40 5.61 -9.08
C PRO A 120 -23.98 4.91 -10.38
N GLY A 121 -23.72 3.62 -10.33
CA GLY A 121 -23.22 2.82 -11.46
C GLY A 121 -21.72 2.86 -11.63
N GLY A 122 -21.00 3.59 -10.77
CA GLY A 122 -19.54 3.63 -10.73
C GLY A 122 -18.89 2.40 -10.08
N GLN A 123 -17.60 2.45 -9.86
CA GLN A 123 -16.79 1.33 -9.39
C GLN A 123 -15.86 1.74 -8.25
N ILE A 124 -15.57 0.80 -7.35
CA ILE A 124 -14.44 0.87 -6.43
C ILE A 124 -13.50 -0.30 -6.70
N ALA A 125 -12.22 -0.02 -6.88
CA ALA A 125 -11.17 -1.01 -7.14
C ALA A 125 -9.99 -0.78 -6.20
N VAL A 126 -9.75 -1.73 -5.29
CA VAL A 126 -8.73 -1.60 -4.26
C VAL A 126 -7.85 -2.84 -4.21
N GLN A 127 -6.54 -2.63 -4.24
CA GLN A 127 -5.53 -3.66 -3.97
C GLN A 127 -4.68 -3.25 -2.78
N LEU A 128 -4.40 -4.19 -1.90
CA LEU A 128 -3.50 -3.97 -0.76
C LEU A 128 -2.78 -5.27 -0.39
N PRO A 129 -1.57 -5.17 0.22
CA PRO A 129 -0.87 -6.35 0.73
C PRO A 129 -1.61 -7.02 1.88
N SER A 130 -1.77 -8.35 1.82
CA SER A 130 -2.36 -9.19 2.89
C SER A 130 -1.31 -10.13 3.50
N ASN A 131 -0.09 -9.66 3.70
CA ASN A 131 1.04 -10.46 4.17
C ASN A 131 1.38 -10.27 5.66
N HIS A 132 0.46 -9.73 6.44
CA HIS A 132 0.69 -9.37 7.84
C HIS A 132 0.94 -10.58 8.78
N SER A 133 0.51 -11.77 8.39
CA SER A 133 0.78 -13.04 9.09
C SER A 133 2.01 -13.79 8.55
N HIS A 134 2.68 -13.24 7.53
CA HIS A 134 3.88 -13.85 6.98
C HIS A 134 5.05 -13.72 7.98
N GLU A 135 5.94 -14.70 8.00
CA GLU A 135 7.06 -14.79 8.96
C GLU A 135 7.93 -13.55 8.97
N THR A 136 8.16 -12.93 7.83
CA THR A 136 8.91 -11.68 7.77
C THR A 136 8.27 -10.55 8.58
N GLN A 137 6.95 -10.53 8.72
CA GLN A 137 6.21 -9.54 9.52
C GLN A 137 6.20 -9.91 11.00
N THR A 138 5.94 -11.18 11.31
CA THR A 138 5.89 -11.66 12.70
C THR A 138 7.25 -11.58 13.37
N LEU A 139 8.34 -11.91 12.67
CA LEU A 139 9.70 -11.79 13.19
C LEU A 139 10.10 -10.35 13.54
N VAL A 140 9.63 -9.34 12.81
CA VAL A 140 9.85 -7.94 13.20
C VAL A 140 9.11 -7.59 14.48
N GLN A 141 7.87 -8.06 14.64
CA GLN A 141 7.10 -7.85 15.87
C GLN A 141 7.79 -8.54 17.08
N GLU A 142 8.26 -9.77 16.91
CA GLU A 142 9.02 -10.47 17.95
C GLU A 142 10.29 -9.70 18.37
N VAL A 143 11.04 -9.16 17.39
CA VAL A 143 12.23 -8.34 17.68
C VAL A 143 11.84 -7.05 18.42
N ALA A 144 10.73 -6.44 18.06
CA ALA A 144 10.24 -5.23 18.73
C ALA A 144 9.84 -5.49 20.20
N GLU A 145 9.47 -6.73 20.53
CA GLU A 145 9.13 -7.17 21.90
C GLU A 145 10.35 -7.55 22.74
N GLU A 146 11.55 -7.63 22.15
CA GLU A 146 12.80 -7.93 22.89
C GLU A 146 13.40 -6.65 23.52
N PRO A 147 14.00 -6.72 24.72
CA PRO A 147 14.82 -5.62 25.24
C PRO A 147 16.08 -5.41 24.35
N PRO A 148 16.52 -4.17 24.11
CA PRO A 148 16.01 -2.90 24.66
C PRO A 148 14.91 -2.25 23.80
N PHE A 149 14.47 -2.89 22.72
CA PHE A 149 13.54 -2.31 21.75
C PHE A 149 12.15 -2.15 22.36
N ALA A 150 11.66 -3.15 23.10
CA ALA A 150 10.38 -3.08 23.78
C ALA A 150 10.28 -1.88 24.74
N ASP A 151 11.35 -1.60 25.47
CA ASP A 151 11.42 -0.46 26.39
C ASP A 151 11.38 0.87 25.61
N ALA A 152 12.17 0.97 24.52
CA ALA A 152 12.25 2.17 23.70
C ALA A 152 10.94 2.42 22.95
N LEU A 153 10.27 1.38 22.49
CA LEU A 153 8.96 1.41 21.83
C LEU A 153 7.79 1.54 22.82
N LYS A 154 8.05 1.46 24.14
CA LYS A 154 7.02 1.47 25.19
C LYS A 154 5.95 0.39 24.97
N GLY A 155 6.37 -0.80 24.53
CA GLY A 155 5.50 -1.91 24.22
C GLY A 155 4.67 -1.75 22.93
N TRP A 156 4.94 -0.71 22.13
CA TRP A 156 4.28 -0.56 20.84
C TRP A 156 4.84 -1.54 19.80
N SER A 157 3.96 -2.23 19.11
CA SER A 157 4.26 -2.94 17.87
C SER A 157 3.20 -2.62 16.82
N ARG A 158 3.59 -2.66 15.54
CA ARG A 158 2.65 -2.39 14.46
C ARG A 158 1.62 -3.52 14.37
N LYS A 159 0.34 -3.18 14.50
CA LYS A 159 -0.77 -4.06 14.15
C LYS A 159 -1.20 -3.78 12.71
N SER A 160 -1.48 -4.81 11.95
CA SER A 160 -2.04 -4.63 10.62
C SER A 160 -3.51 -4.23 10.71
N PRO A 161 -3.95 -3.17 10.02
CA PRO A 161 -5.36 -2.81 9.92
C PRO A 161 -6.11 -3.67 8.90
N VAL A 162 -5.40 -4.50 8.14
CA VAL A 162 -5.96 -5.30 7.03
C VAL A 162 -6.90 -6.35 7.57
N LEU A 163 -8.13 -6.33 7.03
CA LEU A 163 -9.19 -7.26 7.39
C LEU A 163 -9.10 -8.55 6.56
N SER A 164 -9.88 -9.55 6.94
CA SER A 164 -10.05 -10.75 6.11
C SER A 164 -10.84 -10.44 4.84
N ILE A 165 -10.66 -11.24 3.79
CA ILE A 165 -11.40 -11.11 2.52
C ILE A 165 -12.92 -11.17 2.75
N ASN A 166 -13.39 -12.00 3.68
CA ASN A 166 -14.80 -12.08 4.03
C ASN A 166 -15.33 -10.78 4.65
N ALA A 167 -14.53 -10.15 5.54
CA ALA A 167 -14.93 -8.89 6.16
C ALA A 167 -15.02 -7.75 5.13
N TYR A 168 -14.08 -7.68 4.17
CA TYR A 168 -14.19 -6.73 3.07
C TYR A 168 -15.44 -6.96 2.21
N ALA A 169 -15.73 -8.21 1.86
CA ALA A 169 -16.92 -8.55 1.09
C ALA A 169 -18.21 -8.15 1.82
N GLU A 170 -18.28 -8.39 3.14
CA GLU A 170 -19.39 -7.96 3.99
C GLU A 170 -19.56 -6.45 4.03
N LEU A 171 -18.47 -5.70 4.24
CA LEU A 171 -18.51 -4.23 4.27
C LEU A 171 -19.01 -3.65 2.95
N LEU A 172 -18.52 -4.15 1.81
CA LEU A 172 -18.98 -3.73 0.49
C LEU A 172 -20.46 -4.06 0.27
N TYR A 173 -20.89 -5.25 0.68
CA TYR A 173 -22.30 -5.65 0.57
C TYR A 173 -23.22 -4.77 1.44
N GLN A 174 -22.83 -4.53 2.69
CA GLN A 174 -23.59 -3.66 3.62
C GLN A 174 -23.63 -2.21 3.14
N SER A 175 -22.62 -1.76 2.40
CA SER A 175 -22.59 -0.43 1.77
C SER A 175 -23.46 -0.33 0.50
N GLY A 176 -24.07 -1.43 0.04
CA GLY A 176 -24.92 -1.45 -1.15
C GLY A 176 -24.19 -1.85 -2.44
N GLY A 177 -22.99 -2.40 -2.32
CA GLY A 177 -22.20 -2.87 -3.46
C GLY A 177 -22.89 -4.02 -4.20
N MET A 178 -22.74 -4.01 -5.53
CA MET A 178 -23.18 -5.09 -6.42
C MET A 178 -21.98 -5.64 -7.19
N ASN A 179 -22.08 -6.88 -7.67
CA ASN A 179 -21.00 -7.55 -8.41
C ASN A 179 -19.68 -7.57 -7.64
N ILE A 180 -19.74 -7.82 -6.34
CA ILE A 180 -18.62 -7.78 -5.42
C ILE A 180 -17.65 -8.93 -5.74
N ILE A 181 -16.36 -8.59 -5.97
CA ILE A 181 -15.27 -9.53 -6.13
C ILE A 181 -14.22 -9.22 -5.09
N VAL A 182 -13.95 -10.14 -4.17
CA VAL A 182 -12.88 -10.03 -3.17
C VAL A 182 -12.11 -11.35 -3.15
N PHE A 183 -10.80 -11.29 -3.37
CA PHE A 183 -9.94 -12.48 -3.38
C PHE A 183 -8.51 -12.14 -2.94
N GLU A 184 -7.74 -13.15 -2.61
CA GLU A 184 -6.30 -13.05 -2.40
C GLU A 184 -5.55 -13.75 -3.54
N LYS A 185 -4.46 -13.13 -3.99
CA LYS A 185 -3.54 -13.71 -4.97
C LYS A 185 -2.12 -13.67 -4.43
N VAL A 186 -1.44 -14.79 -4.48
CA VAL A 186 -0.04 -14.90 -4.08
C VAL A 186 0.85 -14.55 -5.26
N PHE A 187 1.73 -13.56 -5.07
CA PHE A 187 2.80 -13.20 -6.00
C PHE A 187 4.13 -13.70 -5.40
N PRO A 188 4.65 -14.85 -5.81
CA PRO A 188 5.89 -15.37 -5.25
C PRO A 188 7.08 -14.51 -5.67
N HIS A 189 7.88 -14.09 -4.69
CA HIS A 189 9.13 -13.38 -4.92
C HIS A 189 10.30 -14.27 -4.55
N VAL A 190 11.07 -14.70 -5.55
CA VAL A 190 12.30 -15.48 -5.33
C VAL A 190 13.44 -14.50 -5.14
N MET A 191 13.95 -14.41 -3.92
CA MET A 191 15.07 -13.55 -3.57
C MET A 191 16.38 -14.33 -3.67
N ARG A 192 17.46 -13.65 -4.05
CA ARG A 192 18.79 -14.24 -4.19
C ARG A 192 19.32 -14.80 -2.87
N ASP A 193 19.06 -14.11 -1.77
CA ASP A 193 19.52 -14.40 -0.44
C ASP A 193 18.68 -13.69 0.63
N THR A 194 18.92 -13.98 1.90
CA THR A 194 18.22 -13.36 3.03
C THR A 194 18.45 -11.84 3.11
N ASP A 195 19.63 -11.36 2.69
CA ASP A 195 19.90 -9.92 2.72
C ASP A 195 19.06 -9.18 1.67
N ALA A 196 18.76 -9.79 0.52
CA ALA A 196 17.82 -9.25 -0.46
C ALA A 196 16.38 -9.16 0.09
N VAL A 197 15.96 -10.10 0.94
CA VAL A 197 14.67 -10.01 1.65
C VAL A 197 14.65 -8.79 2.58
N ILE A 198 15.73 -8.55 3.30
CA ILE A 198 15.85 -7.41 4.21
C ILE A 198 15.82 -6.08 3.44
N ASP A 199 16.52 -6.01 2.33
CA ASP A 199 16.51 -4.85 1.43
C ASP A 199 15.09 -4.53 0.96
N TRP A 200 14.34 -5.56 0.53
CA TRP A 200 12.94 -5.43 0.14
C TRP A 200 12.05 -4.84 1.24
N LEU A 201 12.21 -5.35 2.48
CA LEU A 201 11.36 -5.00 3.60
C LEU A 201 11.75 -3.67 4.26
N SER A 202 13.01 -3.25 4.16
CA SER A 202 13.51 -2.05 4.84
C SER A 202 12.89 -0.76 4.30
N GLY A 203 12.49 -0.74 3.03
CA GLY A 203 11.86 0.43 2.40
C GLY A 203 10.41 0.66 2.80
N THR A 204 9.76 -0.30 3.45
CA THR A 204 8.32 -0.24 3.75
C THR A 204 8.01 -0.63 5.20
N MET A 205 8.15 -1.90 5.55
CA MET A 205 7.68 -2.48 6.79
C MET A 205 8.42 -1.98 8.04
N LEU A 206 9.72 -1.72 7.93
CA LEU A 206 10.56 -1.32 9.08
C LEU A 206 10.45 0.16 9.41
N ARG A 207 9.98 0.99 8.48
CA ARG A 207 9.88 2.44 8.66
C ARG A 207 9.11 2.85 9.92
N PRO A 208 7.92 2.32 10.22
CA PRO A 208 7.17 2.69 11.43
C PRO A 208 7.93 2.43 12.74
N TYR A 209 8.81 1.42 12.76
CA TYR A 209 9.67 1.13 13.91
C TYR A 209 10.82 2.13 14.01
N PHE A 210 11.48 2.46 12.90
CA PHE A 210 12.57 3.43 12.89
C PHE A 210 12.12 4.86 13.21
N ASP A 211 10.91 5.22 12.84
CA ASP A 211 10.34 6.53 13.19
C ASP A 211 10.10 6.68 14.70
N ARG A 212 10.03 5.56 15.44
CA ARG A 212 9.79 5.52 16.90
C ARG A 212 11.03 5.16 17.72
N LEU A 213 11.93 4.37 17.17
CA LEU A 213 13.16 3.96 17.85
C LEU A 213 14.19 5.09 17.85
N PRO A 214 14.93 5.30 18.95
CA PRO A 214 16.13 6.13 18.96
C PRO A 214 17.15 5.66 17.90
N GLY A 215 17.80 6.62 17.24
CA GLY A 215 18.72 6.32 16.12
C GLY A 215 19.84 5.34 16.45
N GLU A 216 20.34 5.36 17.70
CA GLU A 216 21.35 4.43 18.21
C GLU A 216 20.88 2.97 18.27
N LEU A 217 19.58 2.73 18.28
CA LEU A 217 19.01 1.37 18.29
C LEU A 217 18.73 0.82 16.89
N HIS A 218 18.72 1.66 15.85
CA HIS A 218 18.39 1.23 14.49
C HIS A 218 19.31 0.11 13.99
N GLY A 219 20.63 0.25 14.14
CA GLY A 219 21.60 -0.76 13.75
C GLY A 219 21.40 -2.09 14.50
N ARG A 220 21.22 -2.02 15.81
CA ARG A 220 20.99 -3.19 16.67
C ARG A 220 19.67 -3.91 16.33
N PHE A 221 18.62 -3.13 16.04
CA PHE A 221 17.34 -3.68 15.62
C PHE A 221 17.47 -4.45 14.30
N MET A 222 18.14 -3.84 13.32
CA MET A 222 18.41 -4.47 12.02
C MET A 222 19.24 -5.75 12.15
N ASP A 223 20.31 -5.73 12.96
CA ASP A 223 21.17 -6.89 13.15
C ASP A 223 20.42 -8.05 13.83
N ARG A 224 19.55 -7.71 14.80
CA ARG A 224 18.71 -8.70 15.47
C ARG A 224 17.69 -9.30 14.52
N TYR A 225 17.04 -8.48 13.71
CA TYR A 225 16.08 -8.91 12.69
C TYR A 225 16.76 -9.79 11.61
N ARG A 226 17.93 -9.38 11.11
CA ARG A 226 18.75 -10.22 10.19
C ARG A 226 19.03 -11.60 10.76
N LYS A 227 19.43 -11.64 12.03
CA LYS A 227 19.69 -12.93 12.69
C LYS A 227 18.45 -13.81 12.71
N ARG A 228 17.29 -13.26 13.11
CA ARG A 228 16.03 -14.00 13.12
C ARG A 228 15.63 -14.51 11.73
N LEU A 229 15.79 -13.67 10.70
CA LEU A 229 15.51 -14.08 9.33
C LEU A 229 16.44 -15.18 8.83
N ARG A 230 17.74 -15.13 9.14
CA ARG A 230 18.70 -16.18 8.77
C ARG A 230 18.44 -17.48 9.51
N ASP A 231 18.00 -17.43 10.75
CA ASP A 231 17.61 -18.61 11.53
C ASP A 231 16.36 -19.28 10.91
N PHE A 232 15.46 -18.48 10.32
CA PHE A 232 14.23 -18.96 9.67
C PHE A 232 14.44 -19.38 8.20
N TYR A 233 15.21 -18.61 7.45
CA TYR A 233 15.60 -18.88 6.06
C TYR A 233 17.13 -19.11 5.99
N PRO A 234 17.61 -20.29 6.39
CA PRO A 234 19.04 -20.59 6.27
C PRO A 234 19.46 -20.54 4.80
N SER A 235 20.54 -19.82 4.52
CA SER A 235 21.21 -19.88 3.22
C SER A 235 21.99 -21.20 3.16
N ASP A 236 21.79 -22.02 2.15
CA ASP A 236 22.62 -23.17 1.85
C ASP A 236 24.05 -22.76 1.50
#